data_724ab7e0558711e3f2710240d39885ba
#
_entry.id   724ab7e0558711e3f2710240d39885ba
#
_cell.length_a   1.000
_cell.length_b   1.000
_cell.length_c   1.000
_cell.angle_alpha   90.00
_cell.angle_beta   90.00
_cell.angle_gamma   90.00
#
_symmetry.space_group_name_H-M   'P 1'
#
loop_
_entity.id
_entity.type
_entity.pdbx_description
1 polymer ?
#
loop_
_entity_poly.entity_id
_entity_poly.type
_entity_poly.pdbx_seq_one_letter_code
_entity_poly.pdbx_strand_id
1 'polypeptide(L)'
;RVKEDARISGYLTKEEKNNKVSLHKEKVEGASYIETEYTVLKSTEKASLLKIRLITGKSHQIRGHLASTGHPVFGDYKYGNREFNNQIKWKEGINYQLLHSYELIVPEGTGELSGLHIIDPVPEAFHQVQKNWNLEFSGLSYTKTSHTKTPHIKNSYTKTFHQVASRSDKRKNDREGRK
;
A
#
# COMPACT_ATOMS: atom_id res chain seq x y z
N ARG A 1 -0.58 6.81 -11.98
CA ARG A 1 0.78 6.60 -11.45
C ARG A 1 1.15 7.68 -10.44
N VAL A 2 1.92 7.32 -9.44
CA VAL A 2 2.60 8.25 -8.54
C VAL A 2 3.90 8.70 -9.22
N LYS A 3 4.21 9.99 -9.20
CA LYS A 3 5.39 10.54 -9.89
C LYS A 3 6.47 11.01 -8.92
N GLU A 4 6.09 11.43 -7.74
CA GLU A 4 6.94 12.11 -6.78
C GLU A 4 6.76 11.51 -5.38
N ASP A 5 7.79 11.61 -4.57
CA ASP A 5 7.74 11.27 -3.16
C ASP A 5 6.76 12.19 -2.45
N ALA A 6 6.09 11.69 -1.42
CA ALA A 6 5.21 12.52 -0.63
C ALA A 6 5.03 12.01 0.79
N ARG A 7 4.62 12.93 1.65
CA ARG A 7 4.13 12.68 2.99
C ARG A 7 2.68 13.17 3.05
N ILE A 8 1.77 12.24 3.28
CA ILE A 8 0.33 12.48 3.31
C ILE A 8 -0.21 12.29 4.72
N SER A 9 -1.04 13.23 5.15
CA SER A 9 -1.67 13.21 6.46
C SER A 9 -3.16 13.48 6.36
N GLY A 10 -3.89 13.15 7.41
CA GLY A 10 -5.33 13.36 7.50
C GLY A 10 -5.91 12.69 8.73
N TYR A 11 -7.20 12.46 8.70
CA TYR A 11 -7.94 11.83 9.78
C TYR A 11 -8.71 10.62 9.25
N LEU A 12 -8.73 9.55 10.02
CA LEU A 12 -9.33 8.28 9.65
C LEU A 12 -10.39 7.89 10.67
N THR A 13 -11.59 7.61 10.18
CA THR A 13 -12.63 6.91 10.91
C THR A 13 -12.74 5.48 10.43
N LYS A 14 -13.07 4.54 11.32
CA LYS A 14 -13.30 3.15 10.98
C LYS A 14 -14.78 2.82 11.16
N GLU A 15 -15.37 2.30 10.10
CA GLU A 15 -16.70 1.72 10.13
C GLU A 15 -16.59 0.24 10.51
N GLU A 16 -16.93 -0.09 11.74
CA GLU A 16 -16.76 -1.45 12.28
C GLU A 16 -17.62 -2.48 11.51
N LYS A 17 -18.83 -2.12 11.15
CA LYS A 17 -19.79 -2.99 10.47
C LYS A 17 -19.26 -3.55 9.13
N ASN A 18 -18.57 -2.73 8.35
CA ASN A 18 -18.04 -3.11 7.03
C ASN A 18 -16.51 -3.29 7.05
N ASN A 19 -15.88 -3.10 8.22
CA ASN A 19 -14.43 -3.06 8.37
C ASN A 19 -13.78 -2.17 7.30
N LYS A 20 -14.39 -1.01 7.02
CA LYS A 20 -13.94 -0.03 6.02
C LYS A 20 -13.50 1.24 6.73
N VAL A 21 -12.51 1.94 6.16
CA VAL A 21 -12.09 3.23 6.67
C VAL A 21 -12.51 4.35 5.72
N SER A 22 -12.84 5.50 6.31
CA SER A 22 -13.11 6.75 5.62
C SER A 22 -12.04 7.77 6.00
N LEU A 23 -11.62 8.56 5.03
CA LEU A 23 -10.58 9.57 5.20
C LEU A 23 -11.17 10.98 5.13
N HIS A 24 -10.68 11.83 6.03
CA HIS A 24 -11.11 13.22 6.18
C HIS A 24 -9.88 14.12 6.16
N LYS A 25 -9.98 15.28 5.52
CA LYS A 25 -8.93 16.31 5.54
C LYS A 25 -8.85 16.99 6.91
N GLU A 26 -10.01 17.18 7.54
CA GLU A 26 -10.16 17.83 8.84
C GLU A 26 -10.56 16.81 9.90
N LYS A 27 -10.29 17.16 11.16
CA LYS A 27 -10.66 16.31 12.30
C LYS A 27 -12.17 16.27 12.43
N VAL A 28 -12.72 15.06 12.42
CA VAL A 28 -14.12 14.77 12.74
C VAL A 28 -14.21 13.94 14.02
N GLU A 29 -15.38 13.87 14.61
CA GLU A 29 -15.61 13.07 15.82
C GLU A 29 -15.24 11.59 15.59
N GLY A 30 -14.56 10.98 16.56
CA GLY A 30 -14.08 9.59 16.48
C GLY A 30 -12.95 9.34 15.51
N ALA A 31 -12.43 10.36 14.79
CA ALA A 31 -11.32 10.18 13.86
C ALA A 31 -9.97 10.20 14.55
N SER A 32 -9.09 9.29 14.11
CA SER A 32 -7.68 9.26 14.49
C SER A 32 -6.83 9.99 13.46
N TYR A 33 -5.87 10.80 13.89
CA TYR A 33 -4.83 11.34 13.01
C TYR A 33 -3.99 10.22 12.40
N ILE A 34 -3.71 10.32 11.12
CA ILE A 34 -2.89 9.38 10.38
C ILE A 34 -1.88 10.09 9.50
N GLU A 35 -0.73 9.45 9.34
CA GLU A 35 0.35 9.99 8.54
C GLU A 35 1.14 8.86 7.87
N THR A 36 1.38 8.99 6.57
CA THR A 36 2.06 8.01 5.72
C THR A 36 3.06 8.74 4.82
N GLU A 37 4.28 8.27 4.79
CA GLU A 37 5.33 8.75 3.88
C GLU A 37 5.59 7.69 2.82
N TYR A 38 5.83 8.09 1.59
CA TYR A 38 6.25 7.17 0.55
C TYR A 38 7.32 7.77 -0.37
N THR A 39 8.20 6.89 -0.84
CA THR A 39 9.21 7.16 -1.85
C THR A 39 8.90 6.35 -3.10
N VAL A 40 8.99 6.98 -4.27
CA VAL A 40 8.78 6.32 -5.56
C VAL A 40 10.07 5.62 -5.97
N LEU A 41 10.11 4.29 -5.86
CA LEU A 41 11.25 3.49 -6.26
C LEU A 41 11.33 3.37 -7.79
N LYS A 42 10.20 3.16 -8.44
CA LYS A 42 10.09 3.09 -9.89
C LYS A 42 8.68 3.44 -10.36
N SER A 43 8.57 4.05 -11.52
CA SER A 43 7.29 4.44 -12.11
C SER A 43 7.27 4.16 -13.60
N THR A 44 6.15 3.63 -14.09
CA THR A 44 5.84 3.47 -15.51
C THR A 44 4.64 4.35 -15.86
N GLU A 45 4.13 4.31 -17.07
CA GLU A 45 2.93 5.07 -17.45
C GLU A 45 1.68 4.65 -16.66
N LYS A 46 1.60 3.38 -16.24
CA LYS A 46 0.38 2.77 -15.67
C LYS A 46 0.49 2.48 -14.19
N ALA A 47 1.69 2.32 -13.65
CA ALA A 47 1.92 1.86 -12.28
C ALA A 47 3.17 2.47 -11.66
N SER A 48 3.27 2.37 -10.33
CA SER A 48 4.45 2.78 -9.57
C SER A 48 4.73 1.79 -8.45
N LEU A 49 6.02 1.49 -8.23
CA LEU A 49 6.51 0.77 -7.06
C LEU A 49 6.88 1.80 -6.01
N LEU A 50 6.30 1.68 -4.83
CA LEU A 50 6.49 2.60 -3.72
C LEU A 50 7.14 1.89 -2.53
N LYS A 51 8.10 2.55 -1.89
CA LYS A 51 8.55 2.26 -0.53
C LYS A 51 7.72 3.14 0.41
N ILE A 52 7.02 2.53 1.37
CA ILE A 52 6.11 3.23 2.28
C ILE A 52 6.62 3.11 3.70
N ARG A 53 6.70 4.26 4.38
CA ARG A 53 6.97 4.36 5.81
C ARG A 53 5.71 4.80 6.54
N LEU A 54 5.27 4.00 7.50
CA LEU A 54 4.16 4.37 8.40
C LEU A 54 4.68 5.21 9.56
N ILE A 55 4.22 6.45 9.66
CA ILE A 55 4.44 7.30 10.84
C ILE A 55 3.41 6.93 11.91
N THR A 56 2.18 6.66 11.50
CA THR A 56 1.11 6.09 12.32
C THR A 56 0.67 4.76 11.73
N GLY A 57 0.07 3.86 12.55
CA GLY A 57 -0.26 2.49 12.12
C GLY A 57 -1.72 2.12 12.38
N LYS A 58 -2.67 2.74 11.67
CA LYS A 58 -4.10 2.41 11.78
C LYS A 58 -4.53 1.36 10.76
N SER A 59 -5.61 0.63 11.08
CA SER A 59 -6.18 -0.36 10.15
C SER A 59 -6.43 0.24 8.77
N HIS A 60 -6.03 -0.47 7.73
CA HIS A 60 -6.16 -0.07 6.31
C HIS A 60 -5.57 1.30 5.95
N GLN A 61 -4.74 1.90 6.80
CA GLN A 61 -4.24 3.26 6.60
C GLN A 61 -3.58 3.47 5.24
N ILE A 62 -2.60 2.64 4.86
CA ILE A 62 -1.91 2.73 3.56
C ILE A 62 -2.92 2.63 2.41
N ARG A 63 -3.81 1.63 2.48
CA ARG A 63 -4.79 1.34 1.45
C ARG A 63 -5.75 2.51 1.23
N GLY A 64 -6.28 3.05 2.33
CA GLY A 64 -7.16 4.22 2.31
C GLY A 64 -6.43 5.48 1.82
N HIS A 65 -5.25 5.80 2.36
CA HIS A 65 -4.46 6.98 1.96
C HIS A 65 -4.17 6.98 0.46
N LEU A 66 -3.63 5.90 -0.08
CA LEU A 66 -3.28 5.85 -1.49
C LEU A 66 -4.51 5.86 -2.40
N ALA A 67 -5.59 5.21 -2.01
CA ALA A 67 -6.84 5.30 -2.74
C ALA A 67 -7.41 6.73 -2.76
N SER A 68 -7.30 7.47 -1.66
CA SER A 68 -7.76 8.88 -1.56
C SER A 68 -6.98 9.83 -2.48
N THR A 69 -5.73 9.50 -2.79
CA THR A 69 -4.91 10.26 -3.75
C THR A 69 -5.10 9.78 -5.21
N GLY A 70 -6.02 8.85 -5.45
CA GLY A 70 -6.28 8.30 -6.79
C GLY A 70 -5.30 7.21 -7.22
N HIS A 71 -4.52 6.67 -6.29
CA HIS A 71 -3.48 5.67 -6.54
C HIS A 71 -3.68 4.39 -5.69
N PRO A 72 -4.81 3.68 -5.85
CA PRO A 72 -5.09 2.48 -5.05
C PRO A 72 -4.06 1.37 -5.29
N VAL A 73 -3.90 0.51 -4.29
CA VAL A 73 -3.05 -0.67 -4.34
C VAL A 73 -3.56 -1.67 -5.38
N PHE A 74 -2.67 -2.29 -6.13
CA PHE A 74 -3.01 -3.39 -7.04
C PHE A 74 -3.70 -4.52 -6.26
N GLY A 75 -4.78 -5.07 -6.83
CA GLY A 75 -5.54 -6.15 -6.22
C GLY A 75 -6.40 -5.75 -5.02
N ASP A 76 -6.46 -4.48 -4.67
CA ASP A 76 -7.30 -4.00 -3.57
C ASP A 76 -8.75 -3.81 -4.01
N TYR A 77 -9.59 -4.83 -3.80
CA TYR A 77 -11.01 -4.78 -4.15
C TYR A 77 -11.86 -3.91 -3.22
N LYS A 78 -11.33 -3.51 -2.07
CA LYS A 78 -12.07 -2.69 -1.10
C LYS A 78 -11.96 -1.19 -1.38
N TYR A 79 -10.79 -0.71 -1.77
CA TYR A 79 -10.49 0.70 -1.99
C TYR A 79 -10.08 1.02 -3.43
N GLY A 80 -9.82 0.02 -4.25
CA GLY A 80 -9.38 0.16 -5.63
C GLY A 80 -10.51 0.07 -6.66
N ASN A 81 -10.12 0.17 -7.93
CA ASN A 81 -11.02 -0.01 -9.06
C ASN A 81 -11.22 -1.50 -9.34
N ARG A 82 -12.47 -1.96 -9.28
CA ARG A 82 -12.82 -3.38 -9.44
C ARG A 82 -12.52 -3.90 -10.85
N GLU A 83 -12.80 -3.12 -11.87
CA GLU A 83 -12.57 -3.52 -13.27
C GLU A 83 -11.07 -3.70 -13.52
N PHE A 84 -10.26 -2.74 -13.10
CA PHE A 84 -8.80 -2.84 -13.17
C PHE A 84 -8.27 -4.05 -12.39
N ASN A 85 -8.76 -4.28 -11.17
CA ASN A 85 -8.33 -5.42 -10.37
C ASN A 85 -8.75 -6.77 -10.96
N ASN A 86 -9.87 -6.84 -11.67
CA ASN A 86 -10.24 -8.03 -12.43
C ASN A 86 -9.25 -8.31 -13.59
N GLN A 87 -8.76 -7.27 -14.26
CA GLN A 87 -7.71 -7.42 -15.27
C GLN A 87 -6.40 -7.93 -14.67
N ILE A 88 -5.99 -7.37 -13.50
CA ILE A 88 -4.81 -7.84 -12.76
C ILE A 88 -4.98 -9.31 -12.35
N LYS A 89 -6.12 -9.67 -11.78
CA LYS A 89 -6.43 -11.06 -11.42
C LYS A 89 -6.30 -12.00 -12.62
N TRP A 90 -6.83 -11.60 -13.75
CA TRP A 90 -6.80 -12.43 -14.95
C TRP A 90 -5.40 -12.58 -15.56
N LYS A 91 -4.63 -11.50 -15.59
CA LYS A 91 -3.29 -11.48 -16.19
C LYS A 91 -2.19 -12.03 -15.26
N GLU A 92 -2.25 -11.71 -13.98
CA GLU A 92 -1.19 -11.94 -13.01
C GLU A 92 -1.55 -12.99 -11.96
N GLY A 93 -2.80 -13.49 -11.96
CA GLY A 93 -3.29 -14.39 -10.92
C GLY A 93 -3.48 -13.72 -9.54
N ILE A 94 -3.35 -12.40 -9.43
CA ILE A 94 -3.41 -11.66 -8.17
C ILE A 94 -4.85 -11.27 -7.85
N ASN A 95 -5.36 -11.73 -6.69
CA ASN A 95 -6.70 -11.43 -6.19
C ASN A 95 -6.70 -10.81 -4.77
N TYR A 96 -5.56 -10.35 -4.32
CA TYR A 96 -5.31 -9.69 -3.04
C TYR A 96 -4.49 -8.44 -3.24
N GLN A 97 -4.48 -7.54 -2.24
CA GLN A 97 -3.69 -6.32 -2.30
C GLN A 97 -2.19 -6.61 -2.34
N LEU A 98 -1.49 -6.11 -3.36
CA LEU A 98 -0.03 -6.17 -3.45
C LEU A 98 0.60 -5.16 -2.50
N LEU A 99 0.64 -5.52 -1.24
CA LEU A 99 1.23 -4.76 -0.15
C LEU A 99 2.04 -5.73 0.73
N HIS A 100 3.35 -5.54 0.76
CA HIS A 100 4.29 -6.40 1.46
C HIS A 100 5.01 -5.63 2.55
N SER A 101 5.08 -6.22 3.76
CA SER A 101 5.87 -5.67 4.88
C SER A 101 7.33 -6.09 4.71
N TYR A 102 8.09 -5.25 4.02
CA TYR A 102 9.47 -5.56 3.62
C TYR A 102 10.49 -5.40 4.75
N GLU A 103 10.32 -4.39 5.58
CA GLU A 103 11.33 -4.02 6.57
C GLU A 103 10.69 -3.63 7.90
N LEU A 104 11.27 -4.13 8.97
CA LEU A 104 10.93 -3.75 10.35
C LEU A 104 12.20 -3.34 11.07
N ILE A 105 12.23 -2.10 11.56
CA ILE A 105 13.30 -1.57 12.39
C ILE A 105 12.72 -1.25 13.77
N VAL A 106 13.30 -1.82 14.80
CA VAL A 106 12.99 -1.54 16.20
C VAL A 106 14.05 -0.57 16.73
N PRO A 107 13.67 0.64 17.16
CA PRO A 107 14.62 1.61 17.69
C PRO A 107 15.37 1.09 18.91
N GLU A 108 16.59 1.59 19.12
CA GLU A 108 17.34 1.35 20.35
C GLU A 108 16.56 1.87 21.58
N GLY A 109 16.71 1.19 22.71
CA GLY A 109 16.06 1.57 23.97
C GLY A 109 14.58 1.15 24.11
N THR A 110 14.06 0.31 23.21
CA THR A 110 12.65 -0.13 23.20
C THR A 110 12.40 -1.49 23.85
N GLY A 111 13.21 -1.90 24.81
CA GLY A 111 13.06 -3.17 25.54
C GLY A 111 13.81 -4.33 24.89
N GLU A 112 13.30 -5.57 25.05
CA GLU A 112 13.99 -6.81 24.63
C GLU A 112 14.27 -6.91 23.12
N LEU A 113 13.52 -6.20 22.29
CA LEU A 113 13.71 -6.19 20.83
C LEU A 113 14.51 -4.99 20.34
N SER A 114 15.15 -4.26 21.26
CA SER A 114 15.95 -3.05 20.95
C SER A 114 16.99 -3.34 19.85
N GLY A 115 17.04 -2.48 18.84
CA GLY A 115 17.98 -2.57 17.72
C GLY A 115 17.68 -3.67 16.71
N LEU A 116 16.57 -4.40 16.86
CA LEU A 116 16.21 -5.45 15.91
C LEU A 116 15.90 -4.87 14.52
N HIS A 117 16.57 -5.40 13.51
CA HIS A 117 16.33 -5.06 12.11
C HIS A 117 15.99 -6.34 11.33
N ILE A 118 14.79 -6.40 10.78
CA ILE A 118 14.30 -7.54 10.00
C ILE A 118 14.00 -7.07 8.58
N ILE A 119 14.50 -7.82 7.59
CA ILE A 119 14.13 -7.70 6.19
C ILE A 119 13.42 -8.98 5.79
N ASP A 120 12.19 -8.84 5.30
CA ASP A 120 11.40 -9.93 4.70
C ASP A 120 11.45 -9.76 3.18
N PRO A 121 12.20 -10.62 2.46
CA PRO A 121 12.40 -10.46 1.02
C PRO A 121 11.08 -10.44 0.24
N VAL A 122 11.08 -9.74 -0.90
CA VAL A 122 9.89 -9.62 -1.76
C VAL A 122 9.44 -11.00 -2.27
N PRO A 123 8.17 -11.41 -2.05
CA PRO A 123 7.64 -12.68 -2.50
C PRO A 123 7.68 -12.84 -4.03
N GLU A 124 7.84 -14.08 -4.52
CA GLU A 124 7.94 -14.38 -5.95
C GLU A 124 6.75 -13.85 -6.75
N ALA A 125 5.52 -14.00 -6.25
CA ALA A 125 4.32 -13.48 -6.93
C ALA A 125 4.36 -11.95 -7.10
N PHE A 126 4.90 -11.22 -6.10
CA PHE A 126 5.07 -9.77 -6.17
C PHE A 126 6.18 -9.40 -7.17
N HIS A 127 7.30 -10.13 -7.14
CA HIS A 127 8.41 -9.95 -8.08
C HIS A 127 7.98 -10.20 -9.53
N GLN A 128 7.17 -11.23 -9.79
CA GLN A 128 6.65 -11.51 -11.13
C GLN A 128 5.81 -10.33 -11.68
N VAL A 129 4.96 -9.73 -10.82
CA VAL A 129 4.20 -8.52 -11.21
C VAL A 129 5.14 -7.36 -11.50
N GLN A 130 6.19 -7.16 -10.69
CA GLN A 130 7.17 -6.13 -10.96
C GLN A 130 7.83 -6.30 -12.34
N LYS A 131 8.21 -7.52 -12.71
CA LYS A 131 8.77 -7.85 -14.03
C LYS A 131 7.79 -7.52 -15.15
N ASN A 132 6.57 -8.04 -15.07
CA ASN A 132 5.55 -7.89 -16.10
C ASN A 132 5.14 -6.43 -16.34
N TRP A 133 5.34 -5.56 -15.32
CA TRP A 133 5.00 -4.14 -15.37
C TRP A 133 6.22 -3.21 -15.48
N ASN A 134 7.42 -3.77 -15.69
CA ASN A 134 8.70 -3.03 -15.75
C ASN A 134 8.95 -2.18 -14.49
N LEU A 135 8.61 -2.72 -13.33
CA LEU A 135 8.76 -2.08 -12.01
C LEU A 135 9.87 -2.69 -11.17
N GLU A 136 10.76 -3.50 -11.75
CA GLU A 136 11.90 -4.07 -11.03
C GLU A 136 12.82 -2.97 -10.49
N PHE A 137 13.31 -3.17 -9.28
CA PHE A 137 14.21 -2.25 -8.59
C PHE A 137 15.35 -3.02 -7.93
N SER A 138 16.57 -2.76 -8.33
CA SER A 138 17.78 -3.50 -7.93
C SER A 138 18.14 -3.38 -6.43
N GLY A 139 17.57 -2.40 -5.73
CA GLY A 139 17.79 -2.20 -4.29
C GLY A 139 16.93 -3.08 -3.38
N LEU A 140 16.15 -4.04 -3.92
CA LEU A 140 15.32 -4.94 -3.14
C LEU A 140 15.91 -6.35 -3.08
N SER A 141 15.75 -7.00 -1.92
CA SER A 141 16.01 -8.43 -1.76
C SER A 141 14.79 -9.23 -2.21
N TYR A 142 15.00 -10.27 -3.01
CA TYR A 142 13.95 -11.16 -3.52
C TYR A 142 14.13 -12.57 -2.98
N THR A 143 13.05 -13.25 -2.60
CA THR A 143 13.11 -14.65 -2.19
C THR A 143 13.32 -15.56 -3.39
N LYS A 144 14.30 -16.47 -3.28
CA LYS A 144 14.24 -17.74 -4.00
C LYS A 144 13.42 -18.69 -3.10
N THR A 145 12.15 -18.86 -3.45
CA THR A 145 11.21 -19.82 -2.85
C THR A 145 11.65 -20.57 -1.58
N SER A 146 11.31 -20.07 -0.41
CA SER A 146 11.12 -20.90 0.79
C SER A 146 10.14 -20.19 1.73
N HIS A 147 9.08 -20.91 2.12
CA HIS A 147 8.02 -20.41 3.00
C HIS A 147 8.55 -20.35 4.44
N THR A 148 8.83 -19.15 4.93
CA THR A 148 9.04 -18.93 6.37
C THR A 148 7.87 -18.11 6.94
N LYS A 149 7.22 -18.67 7.97
CA LYS A 149 6.12 -18.01 8.70
C LYS A 149 6.68 -16.83 9.48
N THR A 150 6.15 -15.63 9.22
CA THR A 150 6.48 -14.40 9.95
C THR A 150 5.79 -14.38 11.31
N PRO A 151 6.46 -14.07 12.42
CA PRO A 151 5.81 -13.87 13.72
C PRO A 151 4.97 -12.59 13.72
N HIS A 152 3.78 -12.63 14.31
CA HIS A 152 2.96 -11.45 14.55
C HIS A 152 3.49 -10.67 15.75
N ILE A 153 4.10 -9.51 15.52
CA ILE A 153 4.57 -8.60 16.58
C ILE A 153 3.63 -7.39 16.66
N LYS A 154 3.09 -7.12 17.86
CA LYS A 154 2.27 -5.94 18.15
C LYS A 154 3.14 -4.85 18.79
N ASN A 155 3.00 -3.59 18.32
CA ASN A 155 3.37 -2.28 18.89
C ASN A 155 4.62 -1.56 18.35
N SER A 156 4.42 -0.25 18.08
CA SER A 156 5.33 0.91 17.88
C SER A 156 6.67 0.68 17.14
N TYR A 157 6.64 0.01 15.99
CA TYR A 157 7.82 -0.19 15.17
C TYR A 157 7.69 0.57 13.83
N THR A 158 8.83 1.04 13.29
CA THR A 158 8.84 1.56 11.93
C THR A 158 8.72 0.39 10.95
N LYS A 159 7.60 0.34 10.22
CA LYS A 159 7.37 -0.63 9.16
C LYS A 159 7.50 0.03 7.81
N THR A 160 8.30 -0.56 6.96
CA THR A 160 8.42 -0.19 5.56
C THR A 160 7.68 -1.21 4.70
N PHE A 161 6.82 -0.72 3.82
CA PHE A 161 6.04 -1.54 2.91
C PHE A 161 6.41 -1.23 1.47
N HIS A 162 6.43 -2.25 0.62
CA HIS A 162 6.49 -2.07 -0.81
C HIS A 162 5.13 -2.34 -1.44
N GLN A 163 4.78 -1.54 -2.42
CA GLN A 163 3.50 -1.68 -3.07
C GLN A 163 3.55 -1.24 -4.53
N VAL A 164 2.67 -1.83 -5.33
CA VAL A 164 2.36 -1.39 -6.69
C VAL A 164 1.04 -0.63 -6.67
N ALA A 165 1.06 0.64 -7.06
CA ALA A 165 -0.10 1.50 -7.12
C ALA A 165 -0.48 1.81 -8.58
N SER A 166 -1.78 1.81 -8.88
CA SER A 166 -2.32 2.12 -10.21
C SER A 166 -2.95 3.51 -10.27
N ARG A 167 -3.17 4.00 -11.47
CA ARG A 167 -4.02 5.16 -11.72
C ARG A 167 -5.48 4.72 -11.81
N SER A 168 -6.37 5.30 -11.01
CA SER A 168 -7.81 5.19 -11.27
C SER A 168 -8.18 6.18 -12.38
N ASP A 169 -8.52 5.71 -13.57
CA ASP A 169 -9.18 6.55 -14.56
C ASP A 169 -10.57 6.92 -14.03
N LYS A 170 -10.69 8.14 -13.54
CA LYS A 170 -11.99 8.80 -13.41
C LYS A 170 -12.44 9.15 -14.84
N ARG A 171 -13.02 8.21 -15.57
CA ARG A 171 -13.88 8.57 -16.70
C ARG A 171 -15.10 9.24 -16.09
N LYS A 172 -15.19 10.56 -16.25
CA LYS A 172 -16.43 11.30 -16.09
C LYS A 172 -17.48 10.65 -17.00
N ASN A 173 -18.52 10.11 -16.41
CA ASN A 173 -19.74 9.80 -17.10
C ASN A 173 -20.47 11.14 -17.33
N ASP A 174 -19.99 11.95 -18.28
CA ASP A 174 -20.77 13.01 -18.87
C ASP A 174 -21.71 12.38 -19.91
N ARG A 175 -22.77 11.79 -19.41
CA ARG A 175 -24.00 11.57 -20.20
C ARG A 175 -25.03 12.54 -19.65
N GLU A 176 -24.86 13.80 -20.01
CA GLU A 176 -25.99 14.73 -20.02
C GLU A 176 -26.99 14.25 -21.06
N GLY A 177 -28.22 14.13 -20.60
CA GLY A 177 -29.35 13.78 -21.40
C GLY A 177 -29.61 14.80 -22.50
N ARG A 178 -29.79 14.31 -23.71
CA ARG A 178 -30.64 14.94 -24.69
C ARG A 178 -31.99 14.24 -24.64
N LYS A 179 -32.93 14.86 -24.06
CA LYS A 179 -34.27 15.26 -24.56
C LYS A 179 -35.13 15.72 -23.41
#